data_a3d1ade14c2ac6460013f78381e2aec8
#
_entry.id   a3d1ade14c2ac6460013f78381e2aec8
#
_cell.length_a   1.000
_cell.length_b   1.000
_cell.length_c   1.000
_cell.angle_alpha   90.00
_cell.angle_beta   90.00
_cell.angle_gamma   90.00
#
_symmetry.space_group_name_H-M   'P 1'
#
loop_
_entity.id
_entity.type
_entity.pdbx_description
1 polymer ?
#
loop_
_entity_poly.entity_id
_entity_poly.type
_entity_poly.pdbx_seq_one_letter_code
_entity_poly.pdbx_strand_id
1 'polypeptide(L)'
;MQFRPIELLLVEDSEPDVRLTMEALREAKVKNRLWVVEDGVEALEFLRRENRYSDAPRPDLILLDLNLPRKDGREVLREIKNDDSLKRIPVVILTTSRSEEDVLRAYDLHAN
;
A
#
# COMPACT_ATOMS: atom_id res chain seq x y z
N MET A 1 -25.19 13.45 -6.44
CA MET A 1 -23.95 13.01 -5.77
C MET A 1 -23.16 12.11 -6.70
N GLN A 2 -21.90 12.39 -6.87
CA GLN A 2 -21.04 11.55 -7.69
C GLN A 2 -20.17 10.65 -6.83
N PHE A 3 -20.17 9.37 -7.20
CA PHE A 3 -19.30 8.41 -6.54
C PHE A 3 -18.17 8.05 -7.48
N ARG A 4 -16.96 8.44 -7.14
CA ARG A 4 -15.81 8.00 -7.89
C ARG A 4 -15.26 6.73 -7.28
N PRO A 5 -14.60 5.87 -8.07
CA PRO A 5 -13.89 4.73 -7.49
C PRO A 5 -12.80 5.22 -6.56
N ILE A 6 -12.52 4.47 -5.50
CA ILE A 6 -11.37 4.80 -4.65
C ILE A 6 -10.09 4.36 -5.34
N GLU A 7 -9.06 5.18 -5.20
CA GLU A 7 -7.75 4.86 -5.73
C GLU A 7 -6.99 4.06 -4.68
N LEU A 8 -6.69 2.80 -4.99
CA LEU A 8 -5.99 1.91 -4.07
C LEU A 8 -4.60 1.63 -4.61
N LEU A 9 -3.60 1.76 -3.75
CA LEU A 9 -2.25 1.31 -4.04
C LEU A 9 -1.99 0.04 -3.26
N LEU A 10 -1.72 -1.05 -3.96
CA LEU A 10 -1.34 -2.33 -3.36
C LEU A 10 0.15 -2.54 -3.55
N VAL A 11 0.87 -2.66 -2.45
CA VAL A 11 2.30 -2.91 -2.46
C VAL A 11 2.51 -4.38 -2.09
N GLU A 12 2.73 -5.22 -3.09
CA GLU A 12 2.77 -6.66 -2.93
C GLU A 12 3.54 -7.31 -4.08
N ASP A 13 4.52 -8.15 -3.77
CA ASP A 13 5.32 -8.83 -4.79
C ASP A 13 4.81 -10.22 -5.15
N SER A 14 3.89 -10.77 -4.37
CA SER A 14 3.33 -12.11 -4.60
C SER A 14 2.09 -12.01 -5.49
N GLU A 15 2.17 -12.55 -6.70
CA GLU A 15 1.03 -12.54 -7.60
C GLU A 15 -0.20 -13.25 -7.03
N PRO A 16 -0.07 -14.42 -6.37
CA PRO A 16 -1.25 -15.03 -5.74
C PRO A 16 -1.90 -14.14 -4.70
N ASP A 17 -1.11 -13.41 -3.91
CA ASP A 17 -1.64 -12.52 -2.90
C ASP A 17 -2.33 -11.29 -3.52
N VAL A 18 -1.80 -10.81 -4.65
CA VAL A 18 -2.47 -9.76 -5.41
C VAL A 18 -3.86 -10.23 -5.85
N ARG A 19 -3.94 -11.45 -6.38
CA ARG A 19 -5.23 -12.02 -6.82
C ARG A 19 -6.21 -12.16 -5.68
N LEU A 20 -5.75 -12.63 -4.52
CA LEU A 20 -6.62 -12.76 -3.35
C LEU A 20 -7.16 -11.41 -2.91
N THR A 21 -6.33 -10.38 -2.94
CA THR A 21 -6.75 -9.04 -2.61
C THR A 21 -7.80 -8.53 -3.59
N MET A 22 -7.57 -8.77 -4.88
CA MET A 22 -8.52 -8.36 -5.92
C MET A 22 -9.87 -9.05 -5.75
N GLU A 23 -9.87 -10.35 -5.42
CA GLU A 23 -11.10 -11.09 -5.18
C GLU A 23 -11.84 -10.59 -3.95
N ALA A 24 -11.10 -10.30 -2.87
CA ALA A 24 -11.72 -9.77 -1.66
C ALA A 24 -12.40 -8.42 -1.93
N LEU A 25 -11.75 -7.56 -2.70
CA LEU A 25 -12.33 -6.27 -3.06
C LEU A 25 -13.58 -6.44 -3.92
N ARG A 26 -13.56 -7.41 -4.83
CA ARG A 26 -14.73 -7.68 -5.68
C ARG A 26 -15.89 -8.21 -4.86
N GLU A 27 -15.64 -9.14 -3.95
CA GLU A 27 -16.68 -9.70 -3.09
C GLU A 27 -17.28 -8.65 -2.17
N ALA A 28 -16.45 -7.72 -1.70
CA ALA A 28 -16.91 -6.62 -0.87
C ALA A 28 -17.64 -5.55 -1.66
N LYS A 29 -17.67 -5.68 -3.00
CA LYS A 29 -18.31 -4.72 -3.90
C LYS A 29 -17.75 -3.30 -3.76
N VAL A 30 -16.46 -3.22 -3.48
CA VAL A 30 -15.77 -1.93 -3.38
C VAL A 30 -15.43 -1.46 -4.78
N LYS A 31 -15.96 -0.30 -5.18
CA LYS A 31 -15.60 0.30 -6.44
C LYS A 31 -14.23 0.93 -6.32
N ASN A 32 -13.28 0.41 -7.08
CA ASN A 32 -11.89 0.84 -6.93
C ASN A 32 -11.12 0.80 -8.24
N ARG A 33 -10.05 1.58 -8.27
CA ARG A 33 -9.00 1.45 -9.26
C ARG A 33 -7.77 0.97 -8.50
N LEU A 34 -7.29 -0.20 -8.85
CA LEU A 34 -6.20 -0.83 -8.13
C LEU A 34 -4.90 -0.65 -8.91
N TRP A 35 -3.92 -0.08 -8.23
CA TRP A 35 -2.56 0.08 -8.73
C TRP A 35 -1.67 -0.85 -7.93
N VAL A 36 -0.89 -1.68 -8.62
CA VAL A 36 -0.03 -2.66 -7.98
C VAL A 36 1.42 -2.32 -8.23
N VAL A 37 2.20 -2.27 -7.15
CA VAL A 37 3.65 -2.13 -7.23
C VAL A 37 4.27 -3.30 -6.47
N GLU A 38 5.47 -3.70 -6.87
CA GLU A 38 6.04 -4.96 -6.40
C GLU A 38 7.10 -4.83 -5.32
N ASP A 39 7.59 -3.63 -5.07
CA ASP A 39 8.63 -3.43 -4.06
C ASP A 39 8.52 -2.04 -3.43
N GLY A 40 9.30 -1.83 -2.38
CA GLY A 40 9.24 -0.59 -1.62
C GLY A 40 9.79 0.62 -2.37
N VAL A 41 10.77 0.42 -3.23
CA VAL A 41 11.31 1.52 -4.04
C VAL A 41 10.26 2.01 -5.01
N GLU A 42 9.60 1.08 -5.68
CA GLU A 42 8.54 1.38 -6.63
C GLU A 42 7.35 2.06 -5.95
N ALA A 43 7.02 1.61 -4.73
CA ALA A 43 5.94 2.21 -3.96
C ALA A 43 6.19 3.70 -3.70
N LEU A 44 7.40 4.05 -3.30
CA LEU A 44 7.73 5.45 -3.03
C LEU A 44 7.79 6.28 -4.28
N GLU A 45 8.26 5.71 -5.39
CA GLU A 45 8.21 6.39 -6.68
C GLU A 45 6.78 6.73 -7.07
N PHE A 46 5.87 5.77 -6.90
CA PHE A 46 4.46 5.98 -7.18
C PHE A 46 3.89 7.11 -6.33
N LEU A 47 4.14 7.06 -5.03
CA LEU A 47 3.60 8.03 -4.10
C LEU A 47 4.15 9.44 -4.32
N ARG A 48 5.41 9.52 -4.72
CA ARG A 48 6.09 10.80 -4.98
C ARG A 48 5.94 11.26 -6.41
N ARG A 49 5.28 10.47 -7.25
CA ARG A 49 5.06 10.75 -8.67
C ARG A 49 6.36 10.96 -9.41
N GLU A 50 7.30 10.06 -9.18
CA GLU A 50 8.63 10.09 -9.80
C GLU A 50 8.73 9.09 -10.93
N ASN A 51 9.62 9.37 -11.87
CA ASN A 51 9.95 8.48 -12.98
C ASN A 51 8.71 8.09 -13.78
N ARG A 52 8.46 6.79 -13.98
CA ARG A 52 7.31 6.34 -14.77
C ARG A 52 5.97 6.61 -14.11
N TYR A 53 5.98 7.06 -12.88
CA TYR A 53 4.75 7.34 -12.12
C TYR A 53 4.42 8.83 -12.03
N SER A 54 4.97 9.63 -12.94
CA SER A 54 4.73 11.08 -12.91
C SER A 54 3.25 11.46 -13.01
N ASP A 55 2.44 10.62 -13.66
CA ASP A 55 1.00 10.86 -13.79
C ASP A 55 0.15 10.04 -12.83
N ALA A 56 0.75 9.39 -11.86
CA ALA A 56 0.04 8.55 -10.92
C ALA A 56 -0.91 9.37 -10.03
N PRO A 57 -2.07 8.81 -9.70
CA PRO A 57 -2.98 9.50 -8.78
C PRO A 57 -2.48 9.39 -7.34
N ARG A 58 -2.98 10.28 -6.51
CA ARG A 58 -2.77 10.14 -5.06
C ARG A 58 -3.71 9.05 -4.55
N PRO A 59 -3.20 8.00 -3.91
CA PRO A 59 -4.08 6.95 -3.40
C PRO A 59 -4.97 7.46 -2.27
N ASP A 60 -6.16 6.89 -2.20
CA ASP A 60 -7.06 7.10 -1.07
C ASP A 60 -6.71 6.16 0.08
N LEU A 61 -6.07 5.03 -0.24
CA LEU A 61 -5.71 3.99 0.72
C LEU A 61 -4.52 3.21 0.18
N ILE A 62 -3.59 2.87 1.06
CA ILE A 62 -2.45 2.04 0.73
C ILE A 62 -2.60 0.70 1.45
N LEU A 63 -2.51 -0.39 0.69
CA LEU A 63 -2.46 -1.75 1.23
C LEU A 63 -1.00 -2.19 1.13
N LEU A 64 -0.35 -2.39 2.26
CA LEU A 64 1.10 -2.57 2.30
C LEU A 64 1.50 -3.91 2.93
N ASP A 65 2.18 -4.74 2.14
CA ASP A 65 2.86 -5.91 2.67
C ASP A 65 4.17 -5.46 3.30
N LEU A 66 4.49 -6.02 4.47
CA LEU A 66 5.74 -5.67 5.14
C LEU A 66 6.94 -6.40 4.57
N ASN A 67 6.74 -7.55 3.93
CA ASN A 67 7.85 -8.35 3.38
C ASN A 67 8.04 -8.09 1.90
N LEU A 68 8.75 -7.04 1.60
CA LEU A 68 8.99 -6.63 0.22
C LEU A 68 10.45 -6.76 -0.15
N PRO A 69 10.75 -7.04 -1.43
CA PRO A 69 12.13 -6.97 -1.91
C PRO A 69 12.56 -5.51 -2.04
N ARG A 70 13.85 -5.33 -2.20
CA ARG A 70 14.54 -4.06 -2.39
C ARG A 70 14.44 -3.15 -1.17
N LYS A 71 13.27 -2.59 -0.89
CA LYS A 71 13.06 -1.78 0.29
C LYS A 71 11.93 -2.38 1.11
N ASP A 72 12.22 -2.73 2.35
CA ASP A 72 11.29 -3.36 3.27
C ASP A 72 10.05 -2.48 3.50
N GLY A 73 8.90 -3.14 3.67
CA GLY A 73 7.64 -2.43 3.91
C GLY A 73 7.66 -1.56 5.16
N ARG A 74 8.42 -1.95 6.17
CA ARG A 74 8.55 -1.13 7.40
C ARG A 74 9.25 0.18 7.11
N GLU A 75 10.27 0.15 6.25
CA GLU A 75 10.94 1.39 5.82
C GLU A 75 9.99 2.26 5.00
N VAL A 76 9.21 1.65 4.11
CA VAL A 76 8.22 2.36 3.32
C VAL A 76 7.23 3.07 4.24
N LEU A 77 6.71 2.35 5.23
CA LEU A 77 5.76 2.91 6.19
C LEU A 77 6.37 4.08 6.94
N ARG A 78 7.62 3.93 7.38
CA ARG A 78 8.31 5.01 8.09
C ARG A 78 8.44 6.24 7.22
N GLU A 79 8.84 6.08 5.97
CA GLU A 79 8.98 7.21 5.05
C GLU A 79 7.64 7.88 4.76
N ILE A 80 6.58 7.09 4.61
CA ILE A 80 5.23 7.63 4.43
C ILE A 80 4.83 8.48 5.64
N LYS A 81 5.02 7.95 6.84
CA LYS A 81 4.58 8.63 8.06
C LYS A 81 5.44 9.84 8.41
N ASN A 82 6.65 9.91 7.89
CA ASN A 82 7.52 11.06 8.09
C ASN A 82 7.43 12.12 6.97
N ASP A 83 6.62 11.86 5.96
CA ASP A 83 6.44 12.77 4.84
C ASP A 83 5.15 13.55 5.02
N ASP A 84 5.26 14.87 5.14
CA ASP A 84 4.09 15.72 5.40
C ASP A 84 3.02 15.61 4.33
N SER A 85 3.41 15.31 3.09
CA SER A 85 2.45 15.19 1.99
C SER A 85 1.81 13.81 1.92
N LEU A 86 2.41 12.79 2.53
CA LEU A 86 1.95 11.39 2.45
C LEU A 86 1.36 10.86 3.74
N LYS A 87 1.74 11.42 4.88
CA LYS A 87 1.41 10.84 6.20
C LYS A 87 -0.08 10.70 6.47
N ARG A 88 -0.91 11.45 5.76
CA ARG A 88 -2.36 11.41 5.96
C ARG A 88 -3.07 10.33 5.15
N ILE A 89 -2.36 9.71 4.23
CA ILE A 89 -2.95 8.60 3.47
C ILE A 89 -3.06 7.40 4.41
N PRO A 90 -4.26 6.83 4.61
CA PRO A 90 -4.41 5.63 5.44
C PRO A 90 -3.61 4.47 4.88
N VAL A 91 -2.97 3.71 5.77
CA VAL A 91 -2.21 2.52 5.39
C VAL A 91 -2.76 1.33 6.15
N VAL A 92 -3.13 0.30 5.42
CA VAL A 92 -3.53 -0.99 6.00
C VAL A 92 -2.39 -1.97 5.77
N ILE A 93 -1.93 -2.58 6.84
CA ILE A 93 -0.86 -3.56 6.78
C ILE A 93 -1.44 -4.93 6.42
N LEU A 94 -0.85 -5.53 5.41
CA LEU A 94 -1.20 -6.89 5.00
C LEU A 94 -0.11 -7.82 5.52
N THR A 95 -0.47 -8.75 6.39
CA THR A 95 0.49 -9.71 6.91
C THR A 95 0.01 -11.10 6.52
N THR A 96 0.72 -11.73 5.61
CA THR A 96 0.28 -13.00 5.07
C THR A 96 0.80 -14.20 5.83
N SER A 97 1.90 -14.06 6.55
CA SER A 97 2.51 -15.20 7.25
C SER A 97 3.42 -14.72 8.35
N ARG A 98 2.93 -13.78 9.14
CA ARG A 98 3.89 -13.09 9.99
C ARG A 98 3.73 -13.41 11.42
N SER A 99 4.83 -13.26 12.12
CA SER A 99 4.84 -13.36 13.55
C SER A 99 4.13 -12.15 14.16
N GLU A 100 3.67 -12.31 15.38
CA GLU A 100 3.08 -11.20 16.14
C GLU A 100 4.04 -10.02 16.25
N GLU A 101 5.34 -10.31 16.23
CA GLU A 101 6.37 -9.30 16.31
C GLU A 101 6.30 -8.31 15.14
N ASP A 102 6.04 -8.80 13.93
CA ASP A 102 5.90 -7.92 12.77
C ASP A 102 4.68 -7.02 12.89
N VAL A 103 3.59 -7.56 13.42
CA VAL A 103 2.39 -6.79 13.65
C VAL A 103 2.64 -5.68 14.67
N LEU A 104 3.32 -6.02 15.77
CA LEU A 104 3.65 -5.04 16.80
C LEU A 104 4.54 -3.93 16.27
N ARG A 105 5.51 -4.26 15.44
CA ARG A 105 6.36 -3.24 14.82
C ARG A 105 5.57 -2.30 13.91
N ALA A 106 4.56 -2.84 13.22
CA ALA A 106 3.70 -2.00 12.39
C ALA A 106 2.93 -0.99 13.25
N TYR A 107 2.46 -1.41 14.41
CA TYR A 107 1.81 -0.49 15.35
C TYR A 107 2.77 0.58 15.85
N ASP A 108 4.01 0.19 16.15
CA ASP A 108 5.03 1.13 16.61
C ASP A 108 5.34 2.19 15.55
N LEU A 109 5.12 1.89 14.29
CA LEU A 109 5.28 2.83 13.19
C LEU A 109 4.01 3.62 12.91
N HIS A 110 3.00 3.47 13.76
CA HIS A 110 1.72 4.18 13.67
C HIS A 110 0.96 3.92 12.39
N ALA A 111 0.93 2.66 11.95
CA ALA A 111 0.08 2.25 10.84
C ALA A 111 -1.38 2.35 11.27
N ASN A 112 -2.22 2.68 10.31
CA ASN A 112 -3.67 2.80 10.57
C ASN A 112 -4.36 1.45 10.61
#